data_c470f92020edffde1076ea2c476ec79d
#
_entry.id   c470f92020edffde1076ea2c476ec79d
#
_cell.length_a   1.000
_cell.length_b   1.000
_cell.length_c   1.000
_cell.angle_alpha   90.00
_cell.angle_beta   90.00
_cell.angle_gamma   90.00
#
_symmetry.space_group_name_H-M   'P 1'
#
loop_
_entity.id
_entity.type
_entity.pdbx_description
1 polymer ?
#
loop_
_entity_poly.entity_id
_entity_poly.type
_entity_poly.pdbx_seq_one_letter_code
_entity_poly.pdbx_strand_id
1 'polypeptide(L)'
;MGISFSLSSFWELLVSRWPELVTELFRHINMTTLALLISLAIGVPLGILITRNQTAAKIVIGIANVMQSIPSIALLSLAVCFLGIGTVPAILMVFVYAFLPILKNTYTGIMSVDPKNLEVARGMGLTRTRCLFLVELPIAAPFILSL
;
A
#
# COMPACT_ATOMS: atom_id res chain seq x y z
N MET A 1 25.20 -27.16 -24.78
CA MET A 1 23.96 -27.82 -24.34
C MET A 1 22.82 -26.86 -24.56
N GLY A 2 22.12 -26.96 -25.69
CA GLY A 2 20.94 -26.17 -26.02
C GLY A 2 19.76 -26.71 -25.21
N ILE A 3 19.23 -25.92 -24.29
CA ILE A 3 17.94 -26.22 -23.65
C ILE A 3 16.88 -25.95 -24.71
N SER A 4 16.45 -27.00 -25.43
CA SER A 4 15.27 -26.90 -26.28
C SER A 4 14.05 -26.71 -25.36
N PHE A 5 13.58 -25.49 -25.24
CA PHE A 5 12.37 -25.17 -24.51
C PHE A 5 11.19 -25.76 -25.29
N SER A 6 10.82 -26.99 -24.96
CA SER A 6 9.65 -27.65 -25.57
C SER A 6 8.43 -27.36 -24.74
N LEU A 7 7.31 -27.04 -25.39
CA LEU A 7 6.03 -26.81 -24.75
C LEU A 7 5.59 -28.00 -23.87
N SER A 8 5.94 -29.20 -24.28
CA SER A 8 5.72 -30.46 -23.52
C SER A 8 6.50 -30.49 -22.22
N SER A 9 7.79 -30.10 -22.23
CA SER A 9 8.63 -30.05 -21.03
C SER A 9 8.14 -29.02 -20.03
N PHE A 10 7.64 -27.87 -20.52
CA PHE A 10 7.02 -26.86 -19.67
C PHE A 10 5.76 -27.38 -18.98
N TRP A 11 4.92 -28.13 -19.73
CA TRP A 11 3.68 -28.68 -19.20
C TRP A 11 3.94 -29.77 -18.14
N GLU A 12 4.89 -30.64 -18.39
CA GLU A 12 5.32 -31.67 -17.43
C GLU A 12 5.86 -31.04 -16.13
N LEU A 13 6.69 -30.01 -16.22
CA LEU A 13 7.21 -29.27 -15.06
C LEU A 13 6.08 -28.58 -14.27
N LEU A 14 5.12 -28.02 -14.97
CA LEU A 14 3.99 -27.31 -14.35
C LEU A 14 3.08 -28.29 -13.59
N VAL A 15 2.81 -29.45 -14.18
CA VAL A 15 1.98 -30.49 -13.56
C VAL A 15 2.71 -31.14 -12.37
N SER A 16 4.00 -31.44 -12.52
CA SER A 16 4.79 -32.10 -11.47
C SER A 16 5.02 -31.20 -10.25
N ARG A 17 5.12 -29.89 -10.47
CA ARG A 17 5.32 -28.90 -9.38
C ARG A 17 4.06 -28.16 -8.97
N TRP A 18 2.89 -28.58 -9.44
CA TRP A 18 1.63 -27.94 -9.12
C TRP A 18 1.37 -27.79 -7.61
N PRO A 19 1.62 -28.80 -6.73
CA PRO A 19 1.43 -28.65 -5.30
C PRO A 19 2.35 -27.59 -4.67
N GLU A 20 3.60 -27.51 -5.14
CA GLU A 20 4.56 -26.49 -4.68
C GLU A 20 4.11 -25.09 -5.09
N LEU A 21 3.66 -24.93 -6.34
CA LEU A 21 3.17 -23.65 -6.86
C LEU A 21 1.95 -23.15 -6.06
N VAL A 22 1.01 -24.03 -5.75
CA VAL A 22 -0.17 -23.69 -4.96
C VAL A 22 0.24 -23.26 -3.54
N THR A 23 1.15 -23.99 -2.92
CA THR A 23 1.65 -23.67 -1.58
C THR A 23 2.35 -22.31 -1.54
N GLU A 24 3.22 -22.04 -2.50
CA GLU A 24 3.92 -20.75 -2.59
C GLU A 24 2.96 -19.60 -2.95
N LEU A 25 1.92 -19.86 -3.75
CA LEU A 25 0.88 -18.88 -4.03
C LEU A 25 0.12 -18.48 -2.76
N PHE A 26 -0.32 -19.44 -1.96
CA PHE A 26 -0.99 -19.16 -0.68
C PHE A 26 -0.06 -18.41 0.29
N ARG A 27 1.21 -18.79 0.35
CA ARG A 27 2.21 -18.11 1.16
C ARG A 27 2.36 -16.66 0.72
N HIS A 28 2.45 -16.42 -0.59
CA HIS A 28 2.58 -15.07 -1.15
C HIS A 28 1.34 -14.22 -0.87
N ILE A 29 0.14 -14.78 -1.05
CA ILE A 29 -1.13 -14.09 -0.72
C ILE A 29 -1.17 -13.71 0.76
N ASN A 30 -0.83 -14.61 1.66
CA ASN A 30 -0.82 -14.34 3.10
C ASN A 30 0.15 -13.21 3.47
N MET A 31 1.38 -13.25 2.93
CA MET A 31 2.38 -12.21 3.17
C MET A 31 1.92 -10.84 2.67
N THR A 32 1.40 -10.81 1.44
CA THR A 32 0.92 -9.57 0.81
C THR A 32 -0.27 -9.00 1.55
N THR A 33 -1.23 -9.86 1.92
CA THR A 33 -2.41 -9.45 2.69
C THR A 33 -2.02 -8.88 4.06
N LEU A 34 -1.10 -9.55 4.76
CA LEU A 34 -0.61 -9.07 6.05
C LEU A 34 0.07 -7.70 5.93
N ALA A 35 0.99 -7.56 4.96
CA ALA A 35 1.69 -6.31 4.70
C ALA A 35 0.71 -5.19 4.32
N LEU A 36 -0.30 -5.48 3.48
CA LEU A 36 -1.32 -4.53 3.08
C LEU A 36 -2.20 -4.09 4.25
N LEU A 37 -2.64 -5.02 5.10
CA LEU A 37 -3.44 -4.70 6.29
C LEU A 37 -2.68 -3.81 7.26
N ILE A 38 -1.40 -4.09 7.50
CA ILE A 38 -0.53 -3.25 8.35
C ILE A 38 -0.36 -1.87 7.70
N SER A 39 -0.16 -1.82 6.38
CA SER A 39 -0.04 -0.56 5.63
C SER A 39 -1.29 0.29 5.71
N LEU A 40 -2.48 -0.31 5.62
CA LEU A 40 -3.76 0.37 5.79
C LEU A 40 -3.95 0.85 7.24
N ALA A 41 -3.66 -0.02 8.22
CA ALA A 41 -3.82 0.30 9.63
C ALA A 41 -2.95 1.47 10.09
N ILE A 42 -1.79 1.67 9.48
CA ILE A 42 -0.85 2.75 9.81
C ILE A 42 -0.99 3.92 8.82
N GLY A 43 -1.09 3.63 7.52
CA GLY A 43 -1.09 4.63 6.45
C GLY A 43 -2.33 5.50 6.45
N VAL A 44 -3.52 4.93 6.70
CA VAL A 44 -4.77 5.70 6.73
C VAL A 44 -4.79 6.67 7.91
N PRO A 45 -4.55 6.28 9.18
CA PRO A 45 -4.49 7.23 10.29
C PRO A 45 -3.41 8.30 10.11
N LEU A 46 -2.23 7.94 9.63
CA LEU A 46 -1.16 8.91 9.36
C LEU A 46 -1.54 9.86 8.21
N GLY A 47 -2.14 9.34 7.13
CA GLY A 47 -2.67 10.15 6.04
C GLY A 47 -3.68 11.19 6.51
N ILE A 48 -4.60 10.80 7.39
CA ILE A 48 -5.56 11.72 8.04
C ILE A 48 -4.82 12.75 8.92
N LEU A 49 -3.85 12.31 9.70
CA LEU A 49 -3.14 13.18 10.63
C LEU A 49 -2.38 14.30 9.91
N ILE A 50 -1.70 13.99 8.81
CA ILE A 50 -0.94 14.98 8.04
C ILE A 50 -1.83 16.01 7.34
N THR A 51 -3.14 15.76 7.13
CA THR A 51 -4.06 16.77 6.59
C THR A 51 -4.23 17.96 7.53
N ARG A 52 -3.89 17.80 8.81
CA ARG A 52 -4.01 18.85 9.82
C ARG A 52 -2.84 19.85 9.82
N ASN A 53 -1.72 19.50 9.20
CA ASN A 53 -0.52 20.32 9.15
C ASN A 53 0.10 20.29 7.75
N GLN A 54 -0.04 21.39 7.02
CA GLN A 54 0.45 21.49 5.64
C GLN A 54 1.97 21.33 5.52
N THR A 55 2.74 21.76 6.52
CA THR A 55 4.19 21.59 6.52
C THR A 55 4.56 20.12 6.68
N ALA A 56 3.92 19.43 7.64
CA ALA A 56 4.11 17.99 7.82
C ALA A 56 3.70 17.21 6.56
N ALA A 57 2.58 17.57 5.93
CA ALA A 57 2.12 16.96 4.69
C ALA A 57 3.16 17.09 3.56
N LYS A 58 3.70 18.29 3.34
CA LYS A 58 4.73 18.53 2.31
C LYS A 58 5.97 17.69 2.54
N ILE A 59 6.45 17.61 3.78
CA ILE A 59 7.65 16.82 4.12
C ILE A 59 7.38 15.32 3.91
N VAL A 60 6.30 14.79 4.48
CA VAL A 60 5.98 13.36 4.44
C VAL A 60 5.70 12.90 3.01
N ILE A 61 4.91 13.67 2.24
CA ILE A 61 4.62 13.36 0.84
C ILE A 61 5.89 13.51 -0.01
N GLY A 62 6.75 14.50 0.28
CA GLY A 62 8.03 14.66 -0.38
C GLY A 62 8.92 13.43 -0.20
N ILE A 63 9.06 12.94 1.03
CA ILE A 63 9.80 11.70 1.34
C ILE A 63 9.19 10.51 0.61
N ALA A 64 7.86 10.37 0.65
CA ALA A 64 7.15 9.30 -0.04
C ALA A 64 7.43 9.31 -1.55
N ASN A 65 7.40 10.47 -2.19
CA ASN A 65 7.68 10.60 -3.63
C ASN A 65 9.14 10.20 -3.96
N VAL A 66 10.10 10.62 -3.14
CA VAL A 66 11.52 10.23 -3.32
C VAL A 66 11.68 8.72 -3.19
N MET A 67 11.09 8.11 -2.16
CA MET A 67 11.17 6.66 -1.96
C MET A 67 10.51 5.87 -3.10
N GLN A 68 9.38 6.34 -3.64
CA GLN A 68 8.72 5.72 -4.80
C GLN A 68 9.51 5.86 -6.11
N SER A 69 10.42 6.83 -6.19
CA SER A 69 11.30 6.99 -7.35
C SER A 69 12.45 5.98 -7.39
N ILE A 70 12.73 5.32 -6.27
CA ILE A 70 13.79 4.31 -6.19
C ILE A 70 13.25 2.99 -6.76
N PRO A 71 13.96 2.33 -7.69
CA PRO A 71 13.54 1.01 -8.20
C PRO A 71 13.36 -0.01 -7.08
N SER A 72 12.24 -0.74 -7.09
CA SER A 72 11.91 -1.74 -6.05
C SER A 72 13.00 -2.79 -5.87
N ILE A 73 13.63 -3.23 -6.96
CA ILE A 73 14.72 -4.20 -6.93
C ILE A 73 15.93 -3.65 -6.17
N ALA A 74 16.25 -2.37 -6.31
CA ALA A 74 17.36 -1.75 -5.60
C ALA A 74 17.10 -1.71 -4.08
N LEU A 75 15.89 -1.32 -3.67
CA LEU A 75 15.50 -1.33 -2.25
C LEU A 75 15.44 -2.76 -1.69
N LEU A 76 14.95 -3.72 -2.46
CA LEU A 76 14.94 -5.12 -2.05
C LEU A 76 16.36 -5.65 -1.85
N SER A 77 17.27 -5.35 -2.77
CA SER A 77 18.69 -5.75 -2.67
C SER A 77 19.34 -5.16 -1.42
N LEU A 78 19.03 -3.89 -1.12
CA LEU A 78 19.51 -3.23 0.09
C LEU A 78 18.93 -3.89 1.35
N ALA A 79 17.64 -4.19 1.36
CA ALA A 79 16.98 -4.87 2.48
C ALA A 79 17.58 -6.27 2.72
N VAL A 80 17.85 -7.02 1.65
CA VAL A 80 18.49 -8.35 1.72
C VAL A 80 19.93 -8.23 2.26
N CYS A 81 20.65 -7.17 1.92
CA CYS A 81 22.00 -6.95 2.42
C CYS A 81 22.04 -6.79 3.95
N PHE A 82 21.05 -6.12 4.55
CA PHE A 82 21.01 -5.89 5.99
C PHE A 82 20.25 -6.99 6.76
N LEU A 83 19.21 -7.58 6.20
CA LEU A 83 18.31 -8.51 6.87
C LEU A 83 18.54 -9.97 6.46
N GLY A 84 19.40 -10.21 5.46
CA GLY A 84 19.59 -11.53 4.88
C GLY A 84 18.49 -11.92 3.87
N ILE A 85 18.66 -13.07 3.25
CA ILE A 85 17.68 -13.65 2.30
C ILE A 85 16.55 -14.31 3.10
N GLY A 86 15.30 -13.95 2.82
CA GLY A 86 14.16 -14.57 3.48
C GLY A 86 12.86 -13.81 3.34
N THR A 87 11.88 -14.24 4.13
CA THR A 87 10.51 -13.69 4.15
C THR A 87 10.44 -12.27 4.72
N VAL A 88 11.32 -11.94 5.68
CA VAL A 88 11.30 -10.65 6.37
C VAL A 88 11.58 -9.47 5.45
N PRO A 89 12.67 -9.45 4.64
CA PRO A 89 12.89 -8.36 3.68
C PRO A 89 11.77 -8.26 2.64
N ALA A 90 11.17 -9.38 2.23
CA ALA A 90 10.05 -9.37 1.30
C ALA A 90 8.82 -8.68 1.89
N ILE A 91 8.40 -9.03 3.11
CA ILE A 91 7.28 -8.39 3.81
C ILE A 91 7.55 -6.90 4.02
N LEU A 92 8.76 -6.54 4.44
CA LEU A 92 9.14 -5.15 4.65
C LEU A 92 9.00 -4.33 3.36
N MET A 93 9.44 -4.88 2.24
CA MET A 93 9.34 -4.20 0.95
C MET A 93 7.89 -4.04 0.50
N VAL A 94 7.09 -5.11 0.58
CA VAL A 94 5.66 -5.01 0.24
C VAL A 94 4.97 -3.98 1.14
N PHE A 95 5.28 -3.98 2.44
CA PHE A 95 4.76 -2.98 3.37
C PHE A 95 5.14 -1.54 2.94
N VAL A 96 6.40 -1.26 2.69
CA VAL A 96 6.86 0.09 2.31
C VAL A 96 6.19 0.56 1.02
N TYR A 97 6.14 -0.31 -0.01
CA TYR A 97 5.53 0.03 -1.29
C TYR A 97 4.01 0.19 -1.24
N ALA A 98 3.32 -0.53 -0.37
CA ALA A 98 1.89 -0.35 -0.15
C ALA A 98 1.60 0.88 0.74
N PHE A 99 2.40 1.09 1.78
CA PHE A 99 2.20 2.17 2.74
C PHE A 99 2.26 3.57 2.13
N LEU A 100 3.25 3.81 1.25
CA LEU A 100 3.46 5.13 0.67
C LEU A 100 2.28 5.60 -0.22
N PRO A 101 1.76 4.79 -1.17
CA PRO A 101 0.56 5.13 -1.94
C PRO A 101 -0.67 5.30 -1.05
N ILE A 102 -0.90 4.40 -0.08
CA ILE A 102 -2.04 4.48 0.85
C ILE A 102 -2.03 5.81 1.60
N LEU A 103 -0.91 6.20 2.16
CA LEU A 103 -0.74 7.45 2.89
C LEU A 103 -1.03 8.66 1.99
N LYS A 104 -0.46 8.67 0.79
CA LYS A 104 -0.64 9.75 -0.19
C LYS A 104 -2.08 9.83 -0.69
N ASN A 105 -2.68 8.70 -1.04
CA ASN A 105 -4.05 8.64 -1.52
C ASN A 105 -5.06 9.01 -0.43
N THR A 106 -4.80 8.63 0.82
CA THR A 106 -5.61 9.05 1.97
C THR A 106 -5.56 10.57 2.14
N TYR A 107 -4.37 11.16 2.11
CA TYR A 107 -4.20 12.61 2.19
C TYR A 107 -4.94 13.32 1.04
N THR A 108 -4.70 12.89 -0.19
CA THR A 108 -5.31 13.49 -1.40
C THR A 108 -6.83 13.33 -1.38
N GLY A 109 -7.31 12.14 -1.01
CA GLY A 109 -8.75 11.86 -0.94
C GLY A 109 -9.48 12.75 0.07
N ILE A 110 -8.90 12.96 1.26
CA ILE A 110 -9.50 13.85 2.25
C ILE A 110 -9.42 15.31 1.82
N MET A 111 -8.31 15.72 1.22
CA MET A 111 -8.15 17.10 0.73
C MET A 111 -9.01 17.41 -0.50
N SER A 112 -9.51 16.39 -1.22
CA SER A 112 -10.42 16.56 -2.35
C SER A 112 -11.89 16.77 -1.96
N VAL A 113 -12.23 16.61 -0.67
CA VAL A 113 -13.60 16.79 -0.19
C VAL A 113 -13.98 18.27 -0.30
N ASP A 114 -15.10 18.55 -1.01
CA ASP A 114 -15.58 19.94 -1.18
C ASP A 114 -15.86 20.58 0.18
N PRO A 115 -15.29 21.76 0.46
CA PRO A 115 -15.55 22.51 1.69
C PRO A 115 -17.04 22.73 1.98
N LYS A 116 -17.88 22.84 0.94
CA LYS A 116 -19.34 22.98 1.08
C LYS A 116 -19.96 21.78 1.79
N ASN A 117 -19.51 20.56 1.49
CA ASN A 117 -20.00 19.36 2.17
C ASN A 117 -19.67 19.40 3.67
N LEU A 118 -18.50 19.94 4.02
CA LEU A 118 -18.09 20.11 5.41
C LEU A 118 -18.87 21.20 6.14
N GLU A 119 -19.21 22.29 5.44
CA GLU A 119 -20.05 23.37 5.98
C GLU A 119 -21.47 22.87 6.27
N VAL A 120 -22.07 22.13 5.32
CA VAL A 120 -23.40 21.53 5.51
C VAL A 120 -23.40 20.55 6.69
N ALA A 121 -22.40 19.69 6.77
CA ALA A 121 -22.24 18.72 7.86
C ALA A 121 -22.13 19.42 9.23
N ARG A 122 -21.38 20.50 9.31
CA ARG A 122 -21.25 21.33 10.54
C ARG A 122 -22.56 22.06 10.85
N GLY A 123 -23.25 22.58 9.83
CA GLY A 123 -24.57 23.20 9.99
C GLY A 123 -25.62 22.26 10.56
N MET A 124 -25.52 20.94 10.28
CA MET A 124 -26.33 19.88 10.88
C MET A 124 -25.90 19.48 12.30
N GLY A 125 -24.91 20.17 12.91
CA GLY A 125 -24.45 19.89 14.26
C GLY A 125 -23.45 18.72 14.38
N LEU A 126 -22.86 18.25 13.29
CA LEU A 126 -21.85 17.20 13.33
C LEU A 126 -20.55 17.69 13.96
N THR A 127 -20.05 16.96 14.95
CA THR A 127 -18.74 17.21 15.54
C THR A 127 -17.63 16.90 14.54
N ARG A 128 -16.44 17.48 14.73
CA ARG A 128 -15.30 17.30 13.82
C ARG A 128 -14.96 15.84 13.55
N THR A 129 -15.04 14.99 14.57
CA THR A 129 -14.79 13.56 14.46
C THR A 129 -15.89 12.85 13.65
N ARG A 130 -17.16 13.21 13.89
CA ARG A 130 -18.29 12.64 13.12
C ARG A 130 -18.23 13.07 11.66
N CYS A 131 -17.82 14.31 11.39
CA CYS A 131 -17.63 14.82 10.04
C CYS A 131 -16.55 14.01 9.30
N LEU A 132 -15.44 13.68 9.96
CA LEU A 132 -14.39 12.83 9.40
C LEU A 132 -14.92 11.44 9.01
N PHE A 133 -15.62 10.74 9.92
CA PHE A 133 -16.07 9.37 9.66
C PHE A 133 -17.29 9.26 8.74
N LEU A 134 -18.22 10.25 8.78
CA LEU A 134 -19.48 10.19 8.05
C LEU A 134 -19.44 10.93 6.70
N VAL A 135 -18.47 11.85 6.50
CA VAL A 135 -18.39 12.67 5.29
C VAL A 135 -17.03 12.51 4.60
N GLU A 136 -15.94 12.87 5.30
CA GLU A 136 -14.61 12.89 4.69
C GLU A 136 -14.15 11.48 4.27
N LEU A 137 -14.20 10.49 5.15
CA LEU A 137 -13.73 9.14 4.87
C LEU A 137 -14.54 8.40 3.79
N PRO A 138 -15.89 8.43 3.78
CA PRO A 138 -16.65 7.79 2.71
C PRO A 138 -16.38 8.42 1.34
N ILE A 139 -16.23 9.74 1.27
CA ILE A 139 -15.89 10.43 0.02
C ILE A 139 -14.45 10.13 -0.41
N ALA A 140 -13.52 10.02 0.54
CA ALA A 140 -12.12 9.69 0.28
C ALA A 140 -11.89 8.19 -0.02
N ALA A 141 -12.81 7.31 0.35
CA ALA A 141 -12.65 5.85 0.21
C ALA A 141 -12.24 5.39 -1.20
N PRO A 142 -12.83 5.89 -2.30
CA PRO A 142 -12.41 5.52 -3.65
C PRO A 142 -10.94 5.85 -3.92
N PHE A 143 -10.44 6.98 -3.39
CA PHE A 143 -9.02 7.37 -3.52
C PHE A 143 -8.11 6.48 -2.69
N ILE A 144 -8.52 6.09 -1.48
CA ILE A 144 -7.76 5.22 -0.59
C ILE A 144 -7.62 3.82 -1.20
N LEU A 145 -8.68 3.33 -1.87
CA LEU A 145 -8.73 2.01 -2.47
C LEU A 145 -8.14 1.95 -3.89
N SER A 146 -7.86 3.09 -4.51
CA SER A 146 -7.18 3.16 -5.82
C SER A 146 -5.67 2.96 -5.65
N LEU A 147 -5.27 1.72 -5.39
CA LEU A 147 -3.87 1.28 -5.27
C LEU A 147 -3.28 0.90 -6.62
#